data_5d36337363f7d28939c9711e1b215ce8
#
_entry.id   5d36337363f7d28939c9711e1b215ce8
#
_cell.length_a   1.000
_cell.length_b   1.000
_cell.length_c   1.000
_cell.angle_alpha   90.00
_cell.angle_beta   90.00
_cell.angle_gamma   90.00
#
_symmetry.space_group_name_H-M   'P 1'
#
loop_
_entity.id
_entity.type
_entity.pdbx_description
1 polymer ?
#
loop_
_entity_poly.entity_id
_entity_poly.type
_entity_poly.pdbx_seq_one_letter_code
_entity_poly.pdbx_strand_id
1 'polypeptide(L)'
;LSDSFPSDEIARKAFNLFENDEWGKLEELFKQYNINGGWPPNRGFASSRTITLSPGFEFDRYGGRINRKTGKFEDAGSFIADKETPYGYRSLPSGYEEKPLNSYRVKEPIQGVQQGEAIPWFGQEGGGIQYEIPASEGGIDGLLNSGKIERR
;
A
#
# COMPACT_ATOMS: atom_id res chain seq x y z
N LEU A 1 0.92 -17.24 12.41
CA LEU A 1 1.17 -17.46 10.97
C LEU A 1 1.04 -18.94 10.57
N SER A 2 1.57 -19.86 11.39
CA SER A 2 1.56 -21.29 11.04
C SER A 2 0.16 -21.87 10.84
N ASP A 3 -0.84 -21.37 11.58
CA ASP A 3 -2.21 -21.87 11.49
C ASP A 3 -2.89 -21.51 10.16
N SER A 4 -2.37 -20.50 9.46
CA SER A 4 -2.93 -20.05 8.19
C SER A 4 -2.37 -20.81 6.99
N PHE A 5 -1.34 -21.66 7.20
CA PHE A 5 -0.66 -22.36 6.11
C PHE A 5 -1.14 -23.81 5.99
N PRO A 6 -1.16 -24.36 4.75
CA PRO A 6 -1.63 -25.73 4.50
C PRO A 6 -0.73 -26.79 5.13
N SER A 7 0.54 -26.48 5.42
CA SER A 7 1.48 -27.42 6.02
C SER A 7 2.65 -26.67 6.69
N ASP A 8 3.38 -27.36 7.56
CA ASP A 8 4.58 -26.78 8.19
C ASP A 8 5.67 -26.47 7.16
N GLU A 9 5.76 -27.27 6.10
CA GLU A 9 6.72 -27.04 5.02
C GLU A 9 6.45 -25.71 4.31
N ILE A 10 5.19 -25.45 3.98
CA ILE A 10 4.79 -24.20 3.34
C ILE A 10 5.01 -23.01 4.28
N ALA A 11 4.72 -23.16 5.56
CA ALA A 11 4.96 -22.12 6.56
C ALA A 11 6.44 -21.76 6.64
N ARG A 12 7.34 -22.76 6.65
CA ARG A 12 8.79 -22.53 6.66
C ARG A 12 9.28 -21.84 5.41
N LYS A 13 8.76 -22.25 4.25
CA LYS A 13 9.09 -21.61 2.97
C LYS A 13 8.70 -20.14 2.96
N ALA A 14 7.49 -19.84 3.42
CA ALA A 14 7.00 -18.45 3.53
C ALA A 14 7.87 -17.63 4.48
N PHE A 15 8.23 -18.20 5.63
CA PHE A 15 9.07 -17.53 6.62
C PHE A 15 10.46 -17.22 6.04
N ASN A 16 11.07 -18.15 5.32
CA ASN A 16 12.36 -17.94 4.67
C ASN A 16 12.29 -16.83 3.61
N LEU A 17 11.23 -16.82 2.81
CA LEU A 17 11.01 -15.76 1.81
C LEU A 17 10.85 -14.39 2.48
N PHE A 18 10.12 -14.36 3.58
CA PHE A 18 9.91 -13.14 4.38
C PHE A 18 11.24 -12.61 4.94
N GLU A 19 12.06 -13.48 5.54
CA GLU A 19 13.35 -13.08 6.09
C GLU A 19 14.34 -12.57 5.05
N ASN A 20 14.26 -13.09 3.83
CA ASN A 20 15.14 -12.71 2.73
C ASN A 20 14.58 -11.58 1.86
N ASP A 21 13.51 -10.95 2.29
CA ASP A 21 12.85 -9.84 1.57
C ASP A 21 12.44 -10.20 0.13
N GLU A 22 12.12 -11.47 -0.11
CA GLU A 22 11.69 -11.95 -1.42
C GLU A 22 10.18 -11.79 -1.59
N TRP A 23 9.72 -10.55 -1.65
CA TRP A 23 8.30 -10.20 -1.62
C TRP A 23 7.52 -10.74 -2.81
N GLY A 24 8.10 -10.72 -4.02
CA GLY A 24 7.44 -11.25 -5.21
C GLY A 24 7.14 -12.74 -5.11
N LYS A 25 8.11 -13.52 -4.63
CA LYS A 25 7.94 -14.97 -4.44
C LYS A 25 6.96 -15.26 -3.31
N LEU A 26 6.95 -14.44 -2.26
CA LEU A 26 6.02 -14.58 -1.15
C LEU A 26 4.59 -14.31 -1.61
N GLU A 27 4.37 -13.30 -2.42
CA GLU A 27 3.07 -13.01 -3.02
C GLU A 27 2.58 -14.18 -3.87
N GLU A 28 3.43 -14.76 -4.70
CA GLU A 28 3.10 -15.94 -5.51
C GLU A 28 2.73 -17.13 -4.66
N LEU A 29 3.47 -17.36 -3.57
CA LEU A 29 3.20 -18.45 -2.64
C LEU A 29 1.82 -18.31 -2.00
N PHE A 30 1.48 -17.11 -1.55
CA PHE A 30 0.18 -16.83 -0.94
C PHE A 30 -0.97 -17.02 -1.94
N LYS A 31 -0.78 -16.61 -3.19
CA LYS A 31 -1.78 -16.82 -4.25
C LYS A 31 -1.95 -18.29 -4.58
N GLN A 32 -0.84 -19.03 -4.70
CA GLN A 32 -0.85 -20.44 -5.08
C GLN A 32 -1.64 -21.30 -4.10
N TYR A 33 -1.52 -21.01 -2.80
CA TYR A 33 -2.17 -21.77 -1.72
C TYR A 33 -3.38 -21.05 -1.13
N ASN A 34 -3.79 -19.92 -1.71
CA ASN A 34 -4.91 -19.11 -1.23
C ASN A 34 -4.82 -18.79 0.27
N ILE A 35 -3.64 -18.38 0.72
CA ILE A 35 -3.37 -18.06 2.11
C ILE A 35 -3.87 -16.64 2.39
N ASN A 36 -4.79 -16.48 3.33
CA ASN A 36 -5.31 -15.18 3.80
C ASN A 36 -5.79 -14.24 2.68
N GLY A 37 -6.24 -14.80 1.56
CA GLY A 37 -6.69 -13.99 0.43
C GLY A 37 -5.57 -13.35 -0.39
N GLY A 38 -4.32 -13.74 -0.13
CA GLY A 38 -3.16 -13.23 -0.85
C GLY A 38 -2.20 -12.48 0.05
N TRP A 39 -1.21 -11.89 -0.52
CA TRP A 39 -0.16 -11.16 0.17
C TRP A 39 -0.27 -9.65 -0.10
N PRO A 40 -0.20 -8.78 0.88
CA PRO A 40 -0.36 -9.06 2.32
C PRO A 40 -1.80 -9.48 2.65
N PRO A 41 -2.03 -10.12 3.83
CA PRO A 41 -3.38 -10.54 4.20
C PRO A 41 -4.38 -9.38 4.11
N ASN A 42 -5.56 -9.62 3.50
CA ASN A 42 -6.60 -8.61 3.31
C ASN A 42 -6.04 -7.28 2.75
N ARG A 43 -5.07 -7.37 1.83
CA ARG A 43 -4.38 -6.23 1.20
C ARG A 43 -3.79 -5.24 2.22
N GLY A 44 -3.41 -5.73 3.40
CA GLY A 44 -2.82 -4.92 4.46
C GLY A 44 -3.82 -4.23 5.38
N PHE A 45 -5.13 -4.52 5.26
CA PHE A 45 -6.15 -3.97 6.14
C PHE A 45 -6.53 -4.93 7.27
N ALA A 46 -6.65 -4.41 8.49
CA ALA A 46 -7.27 -5.14 9.58
C ALA A 46 -8.77 -5.29 9.31
N SER A 47 -9.41 -4.22 8.84
CA SER A 47 -10.77 -4.21 8.30
C SER A 47 -10.86 -3.01 7.37
N SER A 48 -11.81 -3.02 6.44
CA SER A 48 -11.95 -1.90 5.50
C SER A 48 -13.41 -1.58 5.21
N ARG A 49 -13.64 -0.35 4.79
CA ARG A 49 -14.94 0.12 4.30
C ARG A 49 -14.72 0.99 3.07
N THR A 50 -15.72 1.07 2.22
CA THR A 50 -15.67 1.91 1.03
C THR A 50 -16.10 3.33 1.38
N ILE A 51 -15.30 4.31 0.99
CA ILE A 51 -15.57 5.72 1.23
C ILE A 51 -15.33 6.56 -0.03
N THR A 52 -15.69 7.84 0.05
CA THR A 52 -15.33 8.85 -0.94
C THR A 52 -14.37 9.84 -0.29
N LEU A 53 -13.22 10.09 -0.92
CA LEU A 53 -12.31 11.15 -0.47
C LEU A 53 -12.84 12.49 -0.96
N SER A 54 -13.03 13.42 -0.04
CA SER A 54 -13.61 14.75 -0.34
C SER A 54 -12.54 15.76 -0.71
N PRO A 55 -12.88 16.78 -1.54
CA PRO A 55 -11.94 17.86 -1.83
C PRO A 55 -11.42 18.54 -0.57
N GLY A 56 -10.14 18.85 -0.56
CA GLY A 56 -9.44 19.41 0.61
C GLY A 56 -8.76 18.39 1.49
N PHE A 57 -9.07 17.11 1.36
CA PHE A 57 -8.38 16.05 2.10
C PHE A 57 -6.91 15.99 1.69
N GLU A 58 -6.03 15.95 2.68
CA GLU A 58 -4.58 15.86 2.45
C GLU A 58 -4.07 14.48 2.88
N PHE A 59 -3.20 13.92 2.06
CA PHE A 59 -2.58 12.64 2.33
C PHE A 59 -1.13 12.65 1.87
N ASP A 60 -0.35 11.67 2.32
CA ASP A 60 0.99 11.48 1.83
C ASP A 60 1.28 10.01 1.56
N ARG A 61 2.39 9.77 0.87
CA ARG A 61 2.78 8.45 0.43
C ARG A 61 4.29 8.36 0.28
N TYR A 62 4.87 7.27 0.79
CA TYR A 62 6.24 6.89 0.50
C TYR A 62 6.26 6.18 -0.85
N GLY A 63 6.76 6.82 -1.88
CA GLY A 63 6.80 6.23 -3.20
C GLY A 63 7.02 7.26 -4.29
N GLY A 64 6.97 6.77 -5.53
CA GLY A 64 7.23 7.61 -6.69
C GLY A 64 8.70 7.74 -7.02
N ARG A 65 8.96 8.20 -8.23
CA ARG A 65 10.33 8.40 -8.74
C ARG A 65 10.31 9.43 -9.85
N ILE A 66 11.48 10.02 -10.11
CA ILE A 66 11.67 10.84 -11.30
C ILE A 66 12.22 9.92 -12.40
N ASN A 67 11.53 9.87 -13.54
CA ASN A 67 12.00 9.14 -14.71
C ASN A 67 13.20 9.90 -15.30
N ARG A 68 14.36 9.25 -15.31
CA ARG A 68 15.61 9.89 -15.76
C ARG A 68 15.62 10.24 -17.26
N LYS A 69 14.82 9.55 -18.06
CA LYS A 69 14.73 9.80 -19.50
C LYS A 69 13.83 10.99 -19.83
N THR A 70 12.73 11.15 -19.08
CA THR A 70 11.72 12.18 -19.35
C THR A 70 11.79 13.36 -18.38
N GLY A 71 12.45 13.19 -17.23
CA GLY A 71 12.46 14.16 -16.14
C GLY A 71 11.14 14.28 -15.40
N LYS A 72 10.17 13.41 -15.68
CA LYS A 72 8.83 13.45 -15.09
C LYS A 72 8.72 12.59 -13.85
N PHE A 73 7.92 13.07 -12.90
CA PHE A 73 7.53 12.28 -11.73
C PHE A 73 6.55 11.18 -12.14
N GLU A 74 6.78 9.97 -11.64
CA GLU A 74 5.92 8.81 -11.90
C GLU A 74 5.63 8.07 -10.60
N ASP A 75 4.36 7.73 -10.37
CA ASP A 75 3.94 6.89 -9.24
C ASP A 75 2.65 6.17 -9.60
N ALA A 76 2.75 4.87 -9.83
CA ALA A 76 1.60 4.01 -10.14
C ALA A 76 0.96 3.40 -8.89
N GLY A 77 1.42 3.76 -7.70
CA GLY A 77 0.92 3.20 -6.45
C GLY A 77 -0.49 3.63 -6.11
N SER A 78 -1.17 2.81 -5.29
CA SER A 78 -2.57 3.02 -4.93
C SER A 78 -2.82 3.11 -3.43
N PHE A 79 -1.82 2.87 -2.59
CA PHE A 79 -1.97 2.94 -1.13
C PHE A 79 -1.44 4.27 -0.60
N ILE A 80 -2.27 4.94 0.18
CA ILE A 80 -1.97 6.25 0.76
C ILE A 80 -2.33 6.26 2.24
N ALA A 81 -1.84 7.26 2.98
CA ALA A 81 -2.14 7.42 4.40
C ALA A 81 -2.46 8.88 4.71
N ASP A 82 -3.13 9.11 5.84
CA ASP A 82 -3.35 10.47 6.33
C ASP A 82 -2.01 11.20 6.43
N LYS A 83 -2.03 12.49 6.12
CA LYS A 83 -0.84 13.33 6.20
C LYS A 83 -0.15 13.17 7.56
N GLU A 84 1.18 13.01 7.50
CA GLU A 84 2.03 12.89 8.69
C GLU A 84 1.87 11.60 9.49
N THR A 85 1.22 10.56 8.94
CA THR A 85 1.19 9.23 9.57
C THR A 85 2.63 8.70 9.71
N PRO A 86 3.08 8.31 10.91
CA PRO A 86 4.42 7.74 11.08
C PRO A 86 4.63 6.50 10.21
N TYR A 87 5.86 6.32 9.73
CA TYR A 87 6.21 5.19 8.86
C TYR A 87 5.82 3.84 9.46
N GLY A 88 6.12 3.62 10.75
CA GLY A 88 5.83 2.34 11.41
C GLY A 88 4.35 1.98 11.44
N TYR A 89 3.46 2.96 11.38
CA TYR A 89 2.01 2.73 11.41
C TYR A 89 1.43 2.37 10.04
N ARG A 90 2.23 2.47 8.97
CA ARG A 90 1.80 2.19 7.58
C ARG A 90 2.00 0.73 7.17
N SER A 91 2.75 -0.05 7.95
CA SER A 91 3.08 -1.46 7.67
C SER A 91 3.68 -1.66 6.27
N LEU A 92 4.60 -0.80 5.89
CA LEU A 92 5.31 -0.90 4.62
C LEU A 92 6.57 -1.77 4.77
N PRO A 93 7.02 -2.45 3.69
CA PRO A 93 8.25 -3.23 3.72
C PRO A 93 9.47 -2.38 4.09
N SER A 94 10.49 -3.00 4.69
CA SER A 94 11.77 -2.35 4.96
C SER A 94 12.34 -1.74 3.69
N GLY A 95 12.90 -0.55 3.82
CA GLY A 95 13.49 0.17 2.70
C GLY A 95 12.56 1.19 2.05
N TYR A 96 11.26 1.11 2.29
CA TYR A 96 10.31 2.10 1.74
C TYR A 96 10.51 3.48 2.37
N GLU A 97 11.05 3.56 3.59
CA GLU A 97 11.39 4.84 4.23
C GLU A 97 12.47 5.62 3.45
N GLU A 98 13.24 4.95 2.59
CA GLU A 98 14.22 5.58 1.72
C GLU A 98 13.60 6.17 0.46
N LYS A 99 12.35 5.78 0.14
CA LYS A 99 11.62 6.37 -0.98
C LYS A 99 11.13 7.77 -0.61
N PRO A 100 10.95 8.65 -1.60
CA PRO A 100 10.45 10.00 -1.31
C PRO A 100 9.10 9.97 -0.62
N LEU A 101 8.92 10.83 0.39
CA LEU A 101 7.62 11.10 0.97
C LEU A 101 7.01 12.26 0.20
N ASN A 102 5.91 11.99 -0.51
CA ASN A 102 5.21 13.00 -1.29
C ASN A 102 3.84 13.27 -0.67
N SER A 103 3.48 14.55 -0.61
CA SER A 103 2.20 15.00 -0.07
C SER A 103 1.29 15.48 -1.19
N TYR A 104 -0.01 15.25 -1.03
CA TYR A 104 -1.03 15.54 -2.03
C TYR A 104 -2.27 16.12 -1.38
N ARG A 105 -3.08 16.81 -2.18
CA ARG A 105 -4.41 17.29 -1.79
C ARG A 105 -5.45 16.84 -2.81
N VAL A 106 -6.58 16.35 -2.33
CA VAL A 106 -7.73 16.00 -3.19
C VAL A 106 -8.40 17.28 -3.68
N LYS A 107 -8.61 17.36 -4.98
CA LYS A 107 -9.28 18.51 -5.65
C LYS A 107 -10.70 18.16 -6.07
N GLU A 108 -10.93 16.91 -6.48
CA GLU A 108 -12.26 16.42 -6.89
C GLU A 108 -12.56 15.12 -6.15
N PRO A 109 -13.82 14.81 -5.85
CA PRO A 109 -14.16 13.58 -5.11
C PRO A 109 -13.61 12.33 -5.78
N ILE A 110 -13.03 11.43 -4.96
CA ILE A 110 -12.54 10.13 -5.41
C ILE A 110 -13.40 9.06 -4.76
N GLN A 111 -14.21 8.37 -5.57
CA GLN A 111 -15.13 7.34 -5.10
C GLN A 111 -14.48 5.95 -5.08
N GLY A 112 -15.07 5.03 -4.33
CA GLY A 112 -14.63 3.65 -4.31
C GLY A 112 -13.31 3.40 -3.58
N VAL A 113 -12.92 4.29 -2.69
CA VAL A 113 -11.69 4.18 -1.90
C VAL A 113 -11.94 3.27 -0.71
N GLN A 114 -11.07 2.29 -0.48
CA GLN A 114 -11.10 1.45 0.72
C GLN A 114 -10.32 2.14 1.83
N GLN A 115 -10.95 2.29 2.99
CA GLN A 115 -10.33 2.90 4.17
C GLN A 115 -10.29 1.89 5.31
N GLY A 116 -9.18 1.81 6.03
CA GLY A 116 -9.08 0.96 7.20
C GLY A 116 -7.73 1.09 7.89
N GLU A 117 -7.59 0.43 9.04
CA GLU A 117 -6.31 0.38 9.74
C GLU A 117 -5.34 -0.56 9.03
N ALA A 118 -4.07 -0.16 8.94
CA ALA A 118 -3.02 -1.04 8.47
C ALA A 118 -2.72 -2.12 9.51
N ILE A 119 -2.63 -3.37 9.07
CA ILE A 119 -2.26 -4.47 9.97
C ILE A 119 -0.79 -4.37 10.37
N PRO A 120 -0.38 -4.90 11.55
CA PRO A 120 1.05 -4.99 11.91
C PRO A 120 1.71 -6.03 11.00
N TRP A 121 2.60 -5.58 10.14
CA TRP A 121 3.24 -6.41 9.13
C TRP A 121 4.63 -5.88 8.79
N PHE A 122 5.48 -6.71 8.23
CA PHE A 122 6.87 -6.34 7.89
C PHE A 122 7.67 -5.81 9.09
N GLY A 123 7.37 -6.27 10.31
CA GLY A 123 8.02 -5.77 11.52
C GLY A 123 7.56 -4.40 11.97
N GLN A 124 6.52 -3.84 11.34
CA GLN A 124 5.95 -2.54 11.66
C GLN A 124 4.74 -2.70 12.60
N GLU A 125 4.46 -1.67 13.40
CA GLU A 125 3.36 -1.69 14.35
C GLU A 125 1.99 -1.70 13.69
N GLY A 126 1.85 -1.05 12.54
CA GLY A 126 0.55 -0.86 11.91
C GLY A 126 -0.32 0.12 12.70
N GLY A 127 -1.63 0.06 12.49
CA GLY A 127 -2.62 0.86 13.23
C GLY A 127 -2.88 2.23 12.65
N GLY A 128 -2.08 2.72 11.74
CA GLY A 128 -2.38 3.95 11.00
C GLY A 128 -3.51 3.71 10.02
N ILE A 129 -4.27 4.75 9.71
CA ILE A 129 -5.33 4.65 8.71
C ILE A 129 -4.70 4.69 7.32
N GLN A 130 -5.03 3.68 6.50
CA GLN A 130 -4.59 3.64 5.11
C GLN A 130 -5.79 3.60 4.17
N TYR A 131 -5.53 3.99 2.95
CA TYR A 131 -6.54 4.05 1.90
C TYR A 131 -6.01 3.36 0.65
N GLU A 132 -6.87 2.59 -0.01
CA GLU A 132 -6.53 1.99 -1.30
C GLU A 132 -7.38 2.67 -2.38
N ILE A 133 -6.71 3.35 -3.31
CA ILE A 133 -7.36 3.99 -4.45
C ILE A 133 -7.80 2.89 -5.42
N PRO A 134 -9.04 2.93 -5.96
CA PRO A 134 -9.49 1.89 -6.89
C PRO A 134 -8.63 1.86 -8.15
N ALA A 135 -8.39 0.65 -8.66
CA ALA A 135 -7.54 0.42 -9.83
C ALA A 135 -7.99 1.22 -11.06
N SER A 136 -9.30 1.50 -11.18
CA SER A 136 -9.85 2.30 -12.28
C SER A 136 -9.31 3.72 -12.36
N GLU A 137 -8.77 4.25 -11.25
CA GLU A 137 -8.20 5.60 -11.23
C GLU A 137 -6.76 5.65 -11.77
N GLY A 138 -6.10 4.51 -11.94
CA GLY A 138 -4.75 4.45 -12.50
C GLY A 138 -3.62 4.85 -11.54
N GLY A 139 -3.84 4.69 -10.23
CA GLY A 139 -2.85 5.05 -9.20
C GLY A 139 -2.69 6.55 -9.06
N ILE A 140 -1.60 6.95 -8.42
CA ILE A 140 -1.29 8.39 -8.23
C ILE A 140 -1.15 9.10 -9.58
N ASP A 141 -0.47 8.48 -10.53
CA ASP A 141 -0.32 9.06 -11.87
C ASP A 141 -1.67 9.35 -12.53
N GLY A 142 -2.60 8.40 -12.45
CA GLY A 142 -3.93 8.58 -13.01
C GLY A 142 -4.71 9.71 -12.35
N LEU A 143 -4.61 9.84 -11.03
CA LEU A 143 -5.26 10.91 -10.28
C LEU A 143 -4.67 12.29 -10.61
N LEU A 144 -3.34 12.38 -10.76
CA LEU A 144 -2.67 13.62 -11.17
C LEU A 144 -3.07 14.01 -12.59
N ASN A 145 -3.06 13.04 -13.51
CA ASN A 145 -3.39 13.28 -14.91
C ASN A 145 -4.85 13.71 -15.11
N SER A 146 -5.77 13.19 -14.30
CA SER A 146 -7.19 13.56 -14.34
C SER A 146 -7.51 14.84 -13.59
N GLY A 147 -6.57 15.39 -12.84
CA GLY A 147 -6.77 16.58 -12.04
C GLY A 147 -7.53 16.38 -10.74
N LYS A 148 -7.71 15.14 -10.31
CA LYS A 148 -8.41 14.82 -9.05
C LYS A 148 -7.58 15.10 -7.81
N ILE A 149 -6.26 15.10 -7.94
CA ILE A 149 -5.34 15.49 -6.86
C ILE A 149 -4.30 16.47 -7.38
N GLU A 150 -3.68 17.20 -6.45
CA GLU A 150 -2.51 18.02 -6.75
C GLU A 150 -1.36 17.60 -5.82
N ARG A 151 -0.13 17.67 -6.32
CA ARG A 151 1.08 17.42 -5.53
C ARG A 151 1.44 18.70 -4.77
N ARG A 152 1.81 18.51 -3.52
CA ARG A 152 2.14 19.64 -2.64
C ARG A 152 3.62 19.72 -2.34
#